data_8b05129d3e1d6152e223a8fcf27e6155
#
_entry.id   8b05129d3e1d6152e223a8fcf27e6155
#
_cell.length_a   1.000
_cell.length_b   1.000
_cell.length_c   1.000
_cell.angle_alpha   90.00
_cell.angle_beta   90.00
_cell.angle_gamma   90.00
#
_symmetry.space_group_name_H-M   'P 1'
#
loop_
_entity.id
_entity.type
_entity.pdbx_description
1 polymer ?
#
loop_
_entity_poly.entity_id
_entity_poly.type
_entity_poly.pdbx_seq_one_letter_code
_entity_poly.pdbx_strand_id
1 'polypeptide(L)'
;MVDNDKAKLYPYSKDDTPILVKEYRDFIVAKKKHCIQIRDSHPKHPLWGQWRKRMIGATLWKDGPKKHAKLVHAPFAIELTDGCSVGCWFCGVDSKKYNGHLEINAKTEAMWRRLLETFRSTCGAESAQHGFCYWATDPFDHPEYEWFLEEFHTILGYWPQTTTAQVMKHADRMRKLLNHIQKRNAFVQRFSMVRSGDFNAIHDFFTPEELFMCELIPQFDDRLSPKATAGRVRSLVKKRQDDNKDIPFHYNLGATGSIACVSGFLVNLVDQSLKLIAPCDASDRWPLGYRLLGEGRFESVMEIEPLILSMLDKYINSTLIADDILVPHREIEFTCPDDSSLAITKFGYTLTLRNLSKPEEFAELLKNAPITVGDVCS
;
A
#
# COMPACT_ATOMS: atom_id res chain seq x y z
N MET A 1 -6.04 15.38 -0.24
CA MET A 1 -7.38 15.25 0.33
C MET A 1 -7.87 16.64 0.71
N VAL A 2 -8.81 17.20 -0.01
CA VAL A 2 -9.47 18.45 0.43
C VAL A 2 -10.65 17.99 1.25
N ASP A 3 -10.51 18.09 2.58
CA ASP A 3 -11.61 17.99 3.51
C ASP A 3 -12.56 19.16 3.19
N ASN A 4 -13.87 18.97 3.25
CA ASN A 4 -14.83 20.06 2.99
C ASN A 4 -14.60 21.29 3.89
N ASP A 5 -13.97 21.11 5.06
CA ASP A 5 -13.58 22.22 5.93
C ASP A 5 -12.30 22.95 5.47
N LYS A 6 -11.46 22.34 4.61
CA LYS A 6 -10.29 23.01 4.03
C LYS A 6 -10.62 23.84 2.78
N ALA A 7 -11.82 23.69 2.22
CA ALA A 7 -12.29 24.58 1.16
C ALA A 7 -12.38 26.05 1.61
N LYS A 8 -12.37 26.30 2.93
CA LYS A 8 -12.30 27.67 3.51
C LYS A 8 -10.91 28.32 3.41
N LEU A 9 -9.88 27.58 3.03
CA LEU A 9 -8.51 28.10 2.86
C LEU A 9 -8.23 28.67 1.47
N TYR A 10 -9.15 28.50 0.52
CA TYR A 10 -9.00 29.08 -0.81
C TYR A 10 -9.91 30.31 -0.93
N PRO A 11 -9.34 31.50 -1.26
CA PRO A 11 -10.07 32.76 -1.33
C PRO A 11 -11.04 32.86 -2.54
N TYR A 12 -11.24 31.77 -3.26
CA TYR A 12 -12.09 31.77 -4.47
C TYR A 12 -13.50 31.28 -4.15
N SER A 13 -14.50 32.06 -4.60
CA SER A 13 -15.88 31.59 -4.70
C SER A 13 -15.96 30.40 -5.69
N LYS A 14 -17.05 29.62 -5.66
CA LYS A 14 -17.23 28.51 -6.63
C LYS A 14 -17.14 28.99 -8.09
N ASP A 15 -17.57 30.21 -8.34
CA ASP A 15 -17.63 30.79 -9.67
C ASP A 15 -16.28 31.38 -10.13
N ASP A 16 -15.40 31.75 -9.18
CA ASP A 16 -14.08 32.36 -9.44
C ASP A 16 -12.93 31.33 -9.41
N THR A 17 -13.25 30.04 -9.31
CA THR A 17 -12.22 29.00 -9.29
C THR A 17 -11.50 28.93 -10.66
N PRO A 18 -10.17 29.12 -10.71
CA PRO A 18 -9.44 28.98 -11.97
C PRO A 18 -9.72 27.65 -12.66
N ILE A 19 -9.80 27.68 -14.00
CA ILE A 19 -10.18 26.53 -14.82
C ILE A 19 -9.30 25.31 -14.55
N LEU A 20 -7.99 25.51 -14.40
CA LEU A 20 -7.01 24.45 -14.08
C LEU A 20 -7.28 23.78 -12.73
N VAL A 21 -7.73 24.55 -11.72
CA VAL A 21 -8.07 23.99 -10.40
C VAL A 21 -9.34 23.15 -10.49
N LYS A 22 -10.30 23.55 -11.32
CA LYS A 22 -11.53 22.78 -11.57
C LYS A 22 -11.19 21.47 -12.28
N GLU A 23 -10.41 21.53 -13.35
CA GLU A 23 -9.96 20.37 -14.11
C GLU A 23 -9.15 19.41 -13.23
N TYR A 24 -8.26 19.91 -12.37
CA TYR A 24 -7.53 19.10 -11.41
C TYR A 24 -8.46 18.39 -10.42
N ARG A 25 -9.48 19.07 -9.89
CA ARG A 25 -10.48 18.43 -9.01
C ARG A 25 -11.23 17.33 -9.72
N ASP A 26 -11.68 17.57 -10.95
CA ASP A 26 -12.41 16.58 -11.75
C ASP A 26 -11.52 15.38 -12.05
N PHE A 27 -10.26 15.61 -12.38
CA PHE A 27 -9.26 14.57 -12.56
C PHE A 27 -9.08 13.72 -11.29
N ILE A 28 -8.87 14.34 -10.12
CA ILE A 28 -8.71 13.61 -8.86
C ILE A 28 -9.95 12.79 -8.49
N VAL A 29 -11.15 13.35 -8.73
CA VAL A 29 -12.41 12.61 -8.51
C VAL A 29 -12.52 11.41 -9.43
N ALA A 30 -12.21 11.57 -10.72
CA ALA A 30 -12.24 10.49 -11.70
C ALA A 30 -11.22 9.40 -11.34
N LYS A 31 -9.98 9.77 -10.94
CA LYS A 31 -8.95 8.84 -10.48
C LYS A 31 -9.37 8.05 -9.25
N LYS A 32 -9.99 8.71 -8.28
CA LYS A 32 -10.52 8.05 -7.08
C LYS A 32 -11.59 7.01 -7.41
N LYS A 33 -12.53 7.38 -8.30
CA LYS A 33 -13.59 6.48 -8.76
C LYS A 33 -12.99 5.26 -9.46
N HIS A 34 -12.03 5.48 -10.35
CA HIS A 34 -11.32 4.40 -11.05
C HIS A 34 -10.58 3.48 -10.06
N CYS A 35 -9.83 4.05 -9.12
CA CYS A 35 -9.13 3.27 -8.09
C CYS A 35 -10.06 2.33 -7.32
N ILE A 36 -11.26 2.80 -6.93
CA ILE A 36 -12.23 1.96 -6.21
C ILE A 36 -12.78 0.88 -7.15
N GLN A 37 -13.13 1.23 -8.39
CA GLN A 37 -13.65 0.29 -9.38
C GLN A 37 -12.72 -0.91 -9.58
N ILE A 38 -11.43 -0.64 -9.85
CA ILE A 38 -10.47 -1.72 -10.12
C ILE A 38 -10.04 -2.46 -8.86
N ARG A 39 -10.08 -1.81 -7.68
CA ARG A 39 -9.87 -2.48 -6.38
C ARG A 39 -10.88 -3.60 -6.18
N ASP A 40 -12.13 -3.33 -6.52
CA ASP A 40 -13.25 -4.24 -6.29
C ASP A 40 -13.53 -5.13 -7.51
N SER A 41 -12.69 -5.05 -8.57
CA SER A 41 -12.79 -5.90 -9.76
C SER A 41 -12.59 -7.38 -9.41
N HIS A 42 -13.22 -8.26 -10.20
CA HIS A 42 -13.19 -9.69 -9.94
C HIS A 42 -11.88 -10.32 -10.41
N PRO A 43 -11.05 -10.85 -9.51
CA PRO A 43 -9.84 -11.57 -9.87
C PRO A 43 -10.18 -12.89 -10.54
N LYS A 44 -9.31 -13.36 -11.43
CA LYS A 44 -9.50 -14.62 -12.15
C LYS A 44 -9.22 -15.85 -11.29
N HIS A 45 -8.25 -15.76 -10.37
CA HIS A 45 -7.92 -16.87 -9.49
C HIS A 45 -8.85 -16.90 -8.26
N PRO A 46 -9.59 -18.00 -8.02
CA PRO A 46 -10.62 -18.05 -6.94
C PRO A 46 -10.06 -17.78 -5.54
N LEU A 47 -8.95 -18.43 -5.16
CA LEU A 47 -8.32 -18.24 -3.84
C LEU A 47 -7.87 -16.80 -3.65
N TRP A 48 -7.24 -16.22 -4.68
CA TRP A 48 -6.85 -14.81 -4.66
C TRP A 48 -8.06 -13.90 -4.42
N GLY A 49 -9.17 -14.15 -5.12
CA GLY A 49 -10.40 -13.36 -4.99
C GLY A 49 -11.00 -13.41 -3.59
N GLN A 50 -11.08 -14.58 -2.99
CA GLN A 50 -11.60 -14.76 -1.64
C GLN A 50 -10.70 -14.09 -0.59
N TRP A 51 -9.38 -14.29 -0.68
CA TRP A 51 -8.41 -13.67 0.20
C TRP A 51 -8.45 -12.15 0.09
N ARG A 52 -8.50 -11.62 -1.13
CA ARG A 52 -8.57 -10.18 -1.36
C ARG A 52 -9.82 -9.56 -0.74
N LYS A 53 -10.98 -10.19 -0.86
CA LYS A 53 -12.21 -9.74 -0.19
C LYS A 53 -12.02 -9.66 1.34
N ARG A 54 -11.36 -10.65 1.93
CA ARG A 54 -11.05 -10.64 3.38
C ARG A 54 -10.10 -9.49 3.74
N MET A 55 -9.05 -9.25 2.95
CA MET A 55 -8.10 -8.15 3.22
C MET A 55 -8.76 -6.77 3.09
N ILE A 56 -9.57 -6.57 2.07
CA ILE A 56 -10.34 -5.34 1.89
C ILE A 56 -11.35 -5.17 3.05
N GLY A 57 -12.09 -6.20 3.40
CA GLY A 57 -13.03 -6.17 4.52
C GLY A 57 -12.36 -5.92 5.86
N ALA A 58 -11.22 -6.54 6.12
CA ALA A 58 -10.47 -6.34 7.37
C ALA A 58 -10.03 -4.88 7.58
N THR A 59 -9.74 -4.12 6.51
CA THR A 59 -9.38 -2.71 6.65
C THR A 59 -10.54 -1.81 7.04
N LEU A 60 -11.78 -2.20 6.77
CA LEU A 60 -12.96 -1.49 7.28
C LEU A 60 -12.97 -1.50 8.81
N TRP A 61 -12.74 -2.68 9.40
CA TRP A 61 -12.70 -2.88 10.84
C TRP A 61 -11.44 -2.30 11.49
N LYS A 62 -10.31 -2.36 10.79
CA LYS A 62 -9.04 -1.84 11.28
C LYS A 62 -8.98 -0.31 11.24
N ASP A 63 -9.29 0.28 10.10
CA ASP A 63 -8.95 1.67 9.77
C ASP A 63 -10.19 2.58 9.66
N GLY A 64 -11.38 2.01 9.73
CA GLY A 64 -12.66 2.71 9.60
C GLY A 64 -13.04 3.05 8.15
N PRO A 65 -14.31 3.45 7.92
CA PRO A 65 -14.87 3.61 6.59
C PRO A 65 -14.20 4.71 5.76
N LYS A 66 -13.80 5.80 6.39
CA LYS A 66 -13.16 6.93 5.70
C LYS A 66 -11.79 6.55 5.12
N LYS A 67 -11.02 5.75 5.85
CA LYS A 67 -9.70 5.31 5.42
C LYS A 67 -9.81 4.11 4.48
N HIS A 68 -10.68 3.15 4.80
CA HIS A 68 -11.02 2.02 3.95
C HIS A 68 -11.40 2.44 2.52
N ALA A 69 -12.23 3.47 2.37
CA ALA A 69 -12.64 4.00 1.06
C ALA A 69 -11.50 4.60 0.22
N LYS A 70 -10.30 4.76 0.78
CA LYS A 70 -9.13 5.37 0.11
C LYS A 70 -7.98 4.40 -0.10
N LEU A 71 -8.02 3.23 0.55
CA LEU A 71 -6.98 2.22 0.41
C LEU A 71 -7.18 1.44 -0.90
N VAL A 72 -6.13 1.40 -1.69
CA VAL A 72 -6.14 0.78 -3.01
C VAL A 72 -5.92 -0.73 -2.94
N HIS A 73 -5.20 -1.23 -1.93
CA HIS A 73 -4.80 -2.63 -1.83
C HIS A 73 -4.07 -3.10 -3.10
N ALA A 74 -2.96 -2.45 -3.44
CA ALA A 74 -2.17 -2.86 -4.59
C ALA A 74 -1.84 -4.37 -4.53
N PRO A 75 -2.02 -5.12 -5.62
CA PRO A 75 -1.81 -6.57 -5.62
C PRO A 75 -0.34 -6.95 -5.59
N PHE A 76 0.54 -6.07 -6.05
CA PHE A 76 1.99 -6.29 -6.04
C PHE A 76 2.77 -4.98 -6.08
N ALA A 77 4.01 -5.06 -5.62
CA ALA A 77 5.05 -4.07 -5.86
C ALA A 77 6.31 -4.78 -6.35
N ILE A 78 7.01 -4.17 -7.31
CA ILE A 78 8.20 -4.76 -7.93
C ILE A 78 9.38 -3.80 -7.73
N GLU A 79 10.46 -4.29 -7.16
CA GLU A 79 11.71 -3.57 -6.98
C GLU A 79 12.67 -3.89 -8.11
N LEU A 80 13.24 -2.85 -8.70
CA LEU A 80 14.19 -2.90 -9.81
C LEU A 80 15.62 -2.58 -9.36
N THR A 81 15.78 -2.23 -8.08
CA THR A 81 17.07 -1.92 -7.46
C THR A 81 17.23 -2.69 -6.16
N ASP A 82 18.47 -2.89 -5.77
CA ASP A 82 18.84 -3.44 -4.47
C ASP A 82 19.12 -2.29 -3.49
N GLY A 83 18.10 -1.93 -2.70
CA GLY A 83 18.13 -0.81 -1.76
C GLY A 83 17.81 0.54 -2.39
N CYS A 84 18.03 1.61 -1.61
CA CYS A 84 17.64 2.99 -1.92
C CYS A 84 18.77 3.98 -1.60
N SER A 85 19.03 4.92 -2.51
CA SER A 85 20.07 5.95 -2.32
C SER A 85 19.61 7.12 -1.44
N VAL A 86 18.32 7.31 -1.22
CA VAL A 86 17.76 8.49 -0.53
C VAL A 86 18.05 8.49 0.97
N GLY A 87 17.97 7.32 1.61
CA GLY A 87 18.34 7.16 3.02
C GLY A 87 17.42 7.90 4.02
N CYS A 88 16.13 8.05 3.74
CA CYS A 88 15.17 8.74 4.60
C CYS A 88 15.18 8.20 6.03
N TRP A 89 15.29 9.09 7.05
CA TRP A 89 15.24 8.70 8.46
C TRP A 89 13.90 8.07 8.87
N PHE A 90 12.83 8.44 8.16
CA PHE A 90 11.45 7.98 8.40
C PHE A 90 11.05 6.78 7.52
N CYS A 91 12.00 6.09 6.89
CA CYS A 91 11.69 4.99 5.97
C CYS A 91 10.93 3.87 6.70
N GLY A 92 9.62 3.77 6.43
CA GLY A 92 8.75 2.79 7.07
C GLY A 92 9.00 1.35 6.62
N VAL A 93 9.64 1.15 5.47
CA VAL A 93 10.05 -0.16 4.93
C VAL A 93 11.50 -0.50 5.27
N ASP A 94 12.20 0.36 6.00
CA ASP A 94 13.61 0.19 6.42
C ASP A 94 14.54 -0.21 5.27
N SER A 95 14.45 0.54 4.17
CA SER A 95 15.23 0.28 2.96
C SER A 95 16.72 0.26 3.25
N LYS A 96 17.40 -0.80 2.82
CA LYS A 96 18.87 -0.83 2.87
C LYS A 96 19.51 0.19 1.93
N LYS A 97 20.79 0.47 2.12
CA LYS A 97 21.54 1.35 1.23
C LYS A 97 21.59 0.75 -0.17
N TYR A 98 21.46 1.62 -1.19
CA TYR A 98 21.56 1.22 -2.60
C TYR A 98 22.86 0.45 -2.89
N ASN A 99 22.71 -0.69 -3.58
CA ASN A 99 23.79 -1.62 -3.88
C ASN A 99 23.70 -2.18 -5.32
N GLY A 100 22.99 -1.49 -6.22
CA GLY A 100 22.89 -1.88 -7.62
C GLY A 100 21.45 -1.92 -8.14
N HIS A 101 21.32 -2.20 -9.42
CA HIS A 101 20.04 -2.26 -10.12
C HIS A 101 19.99 -3.44 -11.10
N LEU A 102 18.80 -3.76 -11.56
CA LEU A 102 18.55 -4.79 -12.56
C LEU A 102 19.04 -4.28 -13.93
N GLU A 103 19.92 -5.01 -14.59
CA GLU A 103 20.31 -4.71 -15.96
C GLU A 103 19.24 -5.18 -16.95
N ILE A 104 18.94 -4.38 -17.98
CA ILE A 104 18.04 -4.76 -19.06
C ILE A 104 18.80 -5.63 -20.07
N ASN A 105 18.34 -6.86 -20.22
CA ASN A 105 18.82 -7.83 -21.19
C ASN A 105 17.70 -8.82 -21.53
N ALA A 106 17.88 -9.67 -22.50
CA ALA A 106 16.85 -10.60 -22.97
C ALA A 106 16.26 -11.49 -21.85
N LYS A 107 17.06 -11.89 -20.86
CA LYS A 107 16.58 -12.69 -19.71
C LYS A 107 15.66 -11.84 -18.84
N THR A 108 16.11 -10.65 -18.43
CA THR A 108 15.37 -9.77 -17.52
C THR A 108 14.11 -9.20 -18.17
N GLU A 109 14.14 -8.91 -19.46
CA GLU A 109 12.94 -8.56 -20.24
C GLU A 109 11.90 -9.68 -20.24
N ALA A 110 12.32 -10.90 -20.48
CA ALA A 110 11.43 -12.06 -20.47
C ALA A 110 10.84 -12.30 -19.07
N MET A 111 11.66 -12.16 -18.00
CA MET A 111 11.20 -12.25 -16.60
C MET A 111 10.17 -11.16 -16.27
N TRP A 112 10.44 -9.91 -16.68
CA TRP A 112 9.53 -8.79 -16.47
C TRP A 112 8.17 -9.02 -17.11
N ARG A 113 8.15 -9.37 -18.40
CA ARG A 113 6.91 -9.63 -19.14
C ARG A 113 6.15 -10.81 -18.52
N ARG A 114 6.84 -11.92 -18.23
CA ARG A 114 6.21 -13.09 -17.61
C ARG A 114 5.58 -12.78 -16.26
N LEU A 115 6.28 -12.00 -15.44
CA LEU A 115 5.78 -11.57 -14.13
C LEU A 115 4.48 -10.75 -14.25
N LEU A 116 4.46 -9.76 -15.15
CA LEU A 116 3.26 -8.93 -15.36
C LEU A 116 2.10 -9.73 -15.95
N GLU A 117 2.35 -10.61 -16.89
CA GLU A 117 1.34 -11.52 -17.47
C GLU A 117 0.76 -12.45 -16.41
N THR A 118 1.60 -13.00 -15.54
CA THR A 118 1.17 -13.85 -14.43
C THR A 118 0.32 -13.07 -13.44
N PHE A 119 0.69 -11.85 -13.09
CA PHE A 119 -0.16 -11.01 -12.24
C PHE A 119 -1.46 -10.62 -12.92
N ARG A 120 -1.44 -10.32 -14.21
CA ARG A 120 -2.66 -10.08 -15.01
C ARG A 120 -3.61 -11.27 -14.99
N SER A 121 -3.09 -12.47 -15.14
CA SER A 121 -3.90 -13.71 -15.14
C SER A 121 -4.39 -14.09 -13.75
N THR A 122 -3.62 -13.82 -12.69
CA THR A 122 -3.95 -14.16 -11.30
C THR A 122 -4.87 -13.14 -10.66
N CYS A 123 -4.45 -11.86 -10.68
CA CYS A 123 -5.14 -10.78 -9.98
C CYS A 123 -6.33 -10.20 -10.77
N GLY A 124 -6.41 -10.48 -12.06
CA GLY A 124 -7.32 -9.83 -13.00
C GLY A 124 -6.70 -8.59 -13.64
N ALA A 125 -7.03 -8.34 -14.91
CA ALA A 125 -6.39 -7.30 -15.72
C ALA A 125 -6.51 -5.89 -15.08
N GLU A 126 -7.70 -5.55 -14.60
CA GLU A 126 -7.95 -4.24 -13.97
C GLU A 126 -7.25 -4.12 -12.62
N SER A 127 -7.37 -5.13 -11.74
CA SER A 127 -6.73 -5.10 -10.43
C SER A 127 -5.20 -5.03 -10.52
N ALA A 128 -4.59 -5.70 -11.50
CA ALA A 128 -3.16 -5.68 -11.75
C ALA A 128 -2.62 -4.29 -12.10
N GLN A 129 -3.46 -3.40 -12.66
CA GLN A 129 -3.08 -2.01 -12.94
C GLN A 129 -2.63 -1.23 -11.71
N HIS A 130 -3.10 -1.64 -10.52
CA HIS A 130 -2.67 -1.04 -9.24
C HIS A 130 -1.31 -1.50 -8.75
N GLY A 131 -0.67 -2.46 -9.41
CA GLY A 131 0.73 -2.76 -9.17
C GLY A 131 1.61 -1.54 -9.42
N PHE A 132 2.77 -1.49 -8.77
CA PHE A 132 3.72 -0.40 -8.97
C PHE A 132 5.18 -0.91 -8.90
N CYS A 133 6.09 -0.12 -9.46
CA CYS A 133 7.47 -0.55 -9.73
C CYS A 133 8.47 0.04 -8.74
N TYR A 134 8.13 0.05 -7.46
CA TYR A 134 9.00 0.44 -6.34
C TYR A 134 8.45 -0.12 -5.02
N TRP A 135 9.28 -0.23 -3.98
CA TRP A 135 8.85 -0.53 -2.61
C TRP A 135 9.89 -0.01 -1.62
N ALA A 136 10.93 -0.77 -1.32
CA ALA A 136 12.05 -0.33 -0.48
C ALA A 136 13.16 0.30 -1.33
N THR A 137 12.79 1.04 -2.38
CA THR A 137 13.69 1.65 -3.36
C THR A 137 13.18 3.03 -3.75
N ASP A 138 14.06 3.88 -4.31
CA ASP A 138 13.61 5.04 -5.06
C ASP A 138 13.68 4.69 -6.55
N PRO A 139 12.60 4.88 -7.32
CA PRO A 139 12.55 4.50 -8.73
C PRO A 139 13.68 5.07 -9.58
N PHE A 140 14.11 6.30 -9.28
CA PHE A 140 15.17 6.97 -10.07
C PHE A 140 16.59 6.54 -9.72
N ASP A 141 16.74 5.60 -8.77
CA ASP A 141 17.99 4.88 -8.62
C ASP A 141 18.23 3.90 -9.79
N HIS A 142 17.16 3.54 -10.54
CA HIS A 142 17.31 2.77 -11.77
C HIS A 142 17.51 3.68 -12.99
N PRO A 143 18.60 3.53 -13.77
CA PRO A 143 18.90 4.43 -14.89
C PRO A 143 17.86 4.34 -16.03
N GLU A 144 17.25 3.19 -16.24
CA GLU A 144 16.32 2.90 -17.33
C GLU A 144 14.91 2.57 -16.80
N TYR A 145 14.50 3.21 -15.71
CA TYR A 145 13.21 2.95 -15.05
C TYR A 145 12.01 3.08 -16.00
N GLU A 146 12.05 4.05 -16.92
CA GLU A 146 10.97 4.34 -17.87
C GLU A 146 10.69 3.18 -18.83
N TRP A 147 11.70 2.37 -19.16
CA TRP A 147 11.50 1.17 -19.98
C TRP A 147 10.54 0.19 -19.30
N PHE A 148 10.71 -0.04 -18.00
CA PHE A 148 9.83 -0.92 -17.23
C PHE A 148 8.40 -0.39 -17.14
N LEU A 149 8.25 0.93 -17.05
CA LEU A 149 6.93 1.56 -17.01
C LEU A 149 6.22 1.47 -18.37
N GLU A 150 6.92 1.60 -19.48
CA GLU A 150 6.37 1.44 -20.83
C GLU A 150 5.88 0.01 -21.07
N GLU A 151 6.69 -0.98 -20.70
CA GLU A 151 6.30 -2.39 -20.76
C GLU A 151 5.11 -2.70 -19.83
N PHE A 152 5.10 -2.12 -18.64
CA PHE A 152 3.96 -2.23 -17.71
C PHE A 152 2.68 -1.69 -18.35
N HIS A 153 2.75 -0.51 -18.93
CA HIS A 153 1.61 0.10 -19.64
C HIS A 153 1.18 -0.73 -20.83
N THR A 154 2.10 -1.26 -21.60
CA THR A 154 1.82 -2.12 -22.78
C THR A 154 1.05 -3.38 -22.38
N ILE A 155 1.43 -4.02 -21.27
CA ILE A 155 0.84 -5.29 -20.83
C ILE A 155 -0.46 -5.07 -20.04
N LEU A 156 -0.49 -4.07 -19.16
CA LEU A 156 -1.59 -3.85 -18.22
C LEU A 156 -2.53 -2.69 -18.62
N GLY A 157 -2.19 -1.91 -19.66
CA GLY A 157 -3.03 -0.87 -20.23
C GLY A 157 -3.11 0.43 -19.41
N TYR A 158 -2.31 0.55 -18.33
CA TYR A 158 -2.31 1.71 -17.46
C TYR A 158 -0.90 2.04 -16.98
N TRP A 159 -0.54 3.33 -16.96
CA TRP A 159 0.77 3.76 -16.47
C TRP A 159 0.80 3.73 -14.94
N PRO A 160 1.73 3.00 -14.33
CA PRO A 160 1.74 2.81 -12.88
C PRO A 160 2.11 4.10 -12.14
N GLN A 161 1.74 4.15 -10.85
CA GLN A 161 2.16 5.22 -9.98
C GLN A 161 3.66 5.13 -9.73
N THR A 162 4.36 6.26 -9.82
CA THR A 162 5.74 6.43 -9.37
C THR A 162 5.77 7.35 -8.15
N THR A 163 6.54 6.99 -7.13
CA THR A 163 6.82 7.85 -5.97
C THR A 163 8.31 8.01 -5.83
N THR A 164 8.82 9.23 -5.92
CA THR A 164 10.27 9.51 -5.81
C THR A 164 10.54 10.68 -4.88
N ALA A 165 11.66 10.61 -4.17
CA ALA A 165 12.24 11.73 -3.41
C ALA A 165 13.38 12.41 -4.16
N GLN A 166 13.70 11.95 -5.37
CA GLN A 166 14.82 12.45 -6.16
C GLN A 166 14.37 13.33 -7.35
N VAL A 167 13.15 13.88 -7.30
CA VAL A 167 12.59 14.64 -8.41
C VAL A 167 13.51 15.77 -8.87
N MET A 168 14.06 16.57 -7.95
CA MET A 168 14.94 17.69 -8.32
C MET A 168 16.34 17.25 -8.75
N LYS A 169 16.84 16.11 -8.29
CA LYS A 169 18.08 15.51 -8.76
C LYS A 169 17.98 15.04 -10.21
N HIS A 170 16.78 14.64 -10.65
CA HIS A 170 16.48 14.12 -11.97
C HIS A 170 15.37 14.93 -12.67
N ALA A 171 15.37 16.28 -12.49
CA ALA A 171 14.25 17.13 -12.87
C ALA A 171 13.91 17.07 -14.37
N ASP A 172 14.90 17.10 -15.25
CA ASP A 172 14.70 17.00 -16.70
C ASP A 172 14.16 15.61 -17.11
N ARG A 173 14.64 14.56 -16.46
CA ARG A 173 14.15 13.19 -16.66
C ARG A 173 12.69 13.07 -16.24
N MET A 174 12.35 13.63 -15.07
CA MET A 174 10.97 13.66 -14.58
C MET A 174 10.06 14.47 -15.51
N ARG A 175 10.51 15.62 -16.01
CA ARG A 175 9.74 16.42 -16.99
C ARG A 175 9.43 15.63 -18.24
N LYS A 176 10.40 14.90 -18.78
CA LYS A 176 10.19 14.02 -19.95
C LYS A 176 9.16 12.94 -19.66
N LEU A 177 9.23 12.32 -18.47
CA LEU A 177 8.28 11.32 -18.02
C LEU A 177 6.86 11.90 -17.93
N LEU A 178 6.69 13.05 -17.26
CA LEU A 178 5.38 13.70 -17.11
C LEU A 178 4.77 14.06 -18.49
N ASN A 179 5.53 14.65 -19.39
CA ASN A 179 5.08 14.99 -20.73
C ASN A 179 4.67 13.75 -21.55
N HIS A 180 5.37 12.62 -21.32
CA HIS A 180 5.06 11.36 -21.97
C HIS A 180 3.73 10.76 -21.51
N ILE A 181 3.42 10.86 -20.21
CA ILE A 181 2.24 10.24 -19.62
C ILE A 181 0.97 11.11 -19.68
N GLN A 182 1.07 12.42 -19.93
CA GLN A 182 -0.09 13.34 -19.96
C GLN A 182 -1.19 12.90 -20.91
N LYS A 183 -0.85 12.23 -22.00
CA LYS A 183 -1.79 11.76 -23.03
C LYS A 183 -2.19 10.28 -22.85
N ARG A 184 -1.83 9.68 -21.72
CA ARG A 184 -2.00 8.25 -21.46
C ARG A 184 -2.92 7.98 -20.26
N ASN A 185 -3.43 6.77 -20.17
CA ASN A 185 -4.09 6.29 -18.97
C ASN A 185 -3.02 6.08 -17.89
N ALA A 186 -2.95 6.99 -16.91
CA ALA A 186 -1.93 6.97 -15.89
C ALA A 186 -2.50 7.24 -14.49
N PHE A 187 -1.86 6.66 -13.48
CA PHE A 187 -2.07 7.05 -12.08
C PHE A 187 -1.33 8.35 -11.76
N VAL A 188 -1.75 8.98 -10.66
CA VAL A 188 -1.08 10.17 -10.12
C VAL A 188 0.35 9.83 -9.75
N GLN A 189 1.29 10.65 -10.20
CA GLN A 189 2.70 10.53 -9.81
C GLN A 189 2.91 11.26 -8.49
N ARG A 190 3.88 10.85 -7.67
CA ARG A 190 4.09 11.40 -6.34
C ARG A 190 5.51 11.90 -6.15
N PHE A 191 5.62 13.11 -5.63
CA PHE A 191 6.89 13.72 -5.26
C PHE A 191 7.00 13.79 -3.74
N SER A 192 7.88 12.99 -3.16
CA SER A 192 8.18 13.02 -1.73
C SER A 192 9.15 14.16 -1.44
N MET A 193 8.64 15.29 -0.98
CA MET A 193 9.45 16.44 -0.57
C MET A 193 10.07 16.17 0.80
N VAL A 194 11.35 15.84 0.83
CA VAL A 194 12.07 15.47 2.07
C VAL A 194 12.53 16.73 2.82
N ARG A 195 12.74 17.83 2.11
CA ARG A 195 13.16 19.11 2.64
C ARG A 195 12.13 20.19 2.32
N SER A 196 11.99 21.19 3.18
CA SER A 196 11.07 22.32 2.94
C SER A 196 11.38 23.10 1.67
N GLY A 197 12.66 23.21 1.31
CA GLY A 197 13.09 23.88 0.08
C GLY A 197 12.69 23.13 -1.20
N ASP A 198 12.39 21.84 -1.14
CA ASP A 198 11.97 21.05 -2.31
C ASP A 198 10.67 21.61 -2.91
N PHE A 199 9.78 22.15 -2.06
CA PHE A 199 8.51 22.75 -2.52
C PHE A 199 8.74 23.90 -3.49
N ASN A 200 9.57 24.88 -3.12
CA ASN A 200 9.87 26.01 -3.97
C ASN A 200 10.64 25.57 -5.22
N ALA A 201 11.66 24.73 -5.08
CA ALA A 201 12.43 24.23 -6.20
C ALA A 201 11.58 23.50 -7.25
N ILE A 202 10.58 22.72 -6.83
CA ILE A 202 9.65 22.03 -7.73
C ILE A 202 8.80 23.07 -8.48
N HIS A 203 8.24 24.07 -7.78
CA HIS A 203 7.38 25.08 -8.41
C HIS A 203 8.15 26.08 -9.28
N ASP A 204 9.43 26.31 -9.00
CA ASP A 204 10.31 27.12 -9.83
C ASP A 204 10.71 26.41 -11.12
N PHE A 205 10.78 25.07 -11.10
CA PHE A 205 11.21 24.28 -12.24
C PHE A 205 10.04 23.80 -13.12
N PHE A 206 8.97 23.26 -12.53
CA PHE A 206 7.83 22.70 -13.26
C PHE A 206 6.69 23.71 -13.38
N THR A 207 6.01 23.72 -14.54
CA THR A 207 4.78 24.50 -14.70
C THR A 207 3.59 23.84 -13.99
N PRO A 208 2.50 24.59 -13.69
CA PRO A 208 1.27 24.02 -13.14
C PRO A 208 0.70 22.89 -14.01
N GLU A 209 0.80 23.01 -15.34
CA GLU A 209 0.31 22.01 -16.29
C GLU A 209 1.13 20.72 -16.23
N GLU A 210 2.47 20.83 -16.07
CA GLU A 210 3.34 19.68 -15.87
C GLU A 210 3.03 18.95 -14.55
N LEU A 211 2.70 19.71 -13.50
CA LEU A 211 2.36 19.18 -12.18
C LEU A 211 0.91 18.67 -12.06
N PHE A 212 0.09 18.83 -13.10
CA PHE A 212 -1.34 18.43 -13.08
C PHE A 212 -1.55 16.98 -12.67
N MET A 213 -0.65 16.08 -13.07
CA MET A 213 -0.71 14.66 -12.71
C MET A 213 0.11 14.29 -11.47
N CYS A 214 0.53 15.27 -10.67
CA CYS A 214 1.41 15.07 -9.54
C CYS A 214 0.73 15.34 -8.20
N GLU A 215 1.08 14.55 -7.21
CA GLU A 215 0.78 14.80 -5.80
C GLU A 215 2.09 15.14 -5.08
N LEU A 216 2.16 16.31 -4.47
CA LEU A 216 3.30 16.75 -3.67
C LEU A 216 3.10 16.32 -2.22
N ILE A 217 3.97 15.45 -1.71
CA ILE A 217 3.87 14.89 -0.36
C ILE A 217 4.92 15.57 0.54
N PRO A 218 4.52 16.46 1.47
CA PRO A 218 5.45 17.20 2.33
C PRO A 218 6.00 16.29 3.43
N GLN A 219 6.97 15.45 3.11
CA GLN A 219 7.59 14.53 4.05
C GLN A 219 8.40 15.22 5.16
N PHE A 220 8.74 16.48 4.98
CA PHE A 220 9.43 17.31 5.97
C PHE A 220 8.52 17.81 7.10
N ASP A 221 7.20 17.74 6.97
CA ASP A 221 6.24 18.18 7.98
C ASP A 221 5.30 17.03 8.38
N ASP A 222 5.47 16.56 9.62
CA ASP A 222 4.69 15.42 10.15
C ASP A 222 3.21 15.74 10.37
N ARG A 223 2.85 17.03 10.49
CA ARG A 223 1.45 17.46 10.62
C ARG A 223 0.71 17.31 9.28
N LEU A 224 1.40 17.52 8.19
CA LEU A 224 0.87 17.39 6.83
C LEU A 224 0.99 15.95 6.29
N SER A 225 2.06 15.26 6.67
CA SER A 225 2.35 13.88 6.25
C SER A 225 2.81 13.03 7.44
N PRO A 226 1.88 12.59 8.30
CA PRO A 226 2.21 11.76 9.46
C PRO A 226 2.91 10.47 9.05
N LYS A 227 3.96 10.10 9.78
CA LYS A 227 4.72 8.87 9.54
C LYS A 227 4.09 7.70 10.31
N ALA A 228 4.02 6.55 9.67
CA ALA A 228 3.68 5.32 10.38
C ALA A 228 4.84 4.93 11.31
N THR A 229 4.52 4.46 12.52
CA THR A 229 5.52 3.94 13.47
C THR A 229 5.96 2.53 13.06
N ALA A 230 6.59 2.44 11.90
CA ALA A 230 7.11 1.21 11.29
C ALA A 230 8.54 1.43 10.78
N GLY A 231 9.28 0.37 10.53
CA GLY A 231 10.64 0.42 10.00
C GLY A 231 11.57 1.32 10.85
N ARG A 232 12.27 2.26 10.20
CA ARG A 232 13.22 3.16 10.88
C ARG A 232 12.58 4.03 11.94
N VAL A 233 11.35 4.51 11.71
CA VAL A 233 10.64 5.29 12.73
C VAL A 233 10.44 4.47 13.99
N ARG A 234 10.02 3.20 13.86
CA ARG A 234 9.85 2.30 15.00
C ARG A 234 11.17 2.06 15.74
N SER A 235 12.25 1.78 15.01
CA SER A 235 13.57 1.59 15.57
C SER A 235 14.08 2.84 16.31
N LEU A 236 13.85 4.02 15.74
CA LEU A 236 14.19 5.30 16.39
C LEU A 236 13.39 5.54 17.68
N VAL A 237 12.09 5.26 17.67
CA VAL A 237 11.22 5.42 18.85
C VAL A 237 11.68 4.47 19.96
N LYS A 238 11.93 3.20 19.66
CA LYS A 238 12.44 2.23 20.64
C LYS A 238 13.77 2.68 21.25
N LYS A 239 14.74 3.07 20.41
CA LYS A 239 16.02 3.56 20.88
C LYS A 239 15.88 4.77 21.82
N ARG A 240 14.97 5.71 21.51
CA ARG A 240 14.71 6.86 22.39
C ARG A 240 14.08 6.45 23.71
N GLN A 241 13.18 5.47 23.71
CA GLN A 241 12.61 4.90 24.93
C GLN A 241 13.69 4.26 25.80
N ASP A 242 14.54 3.44 25.21
CA ASP A 242 15.65 2.76 25.90
C ASP A 242 16.66 3.77 26.49
N ASP A 243 16.91 4.88 25.78
CA ASP A 243 17.78 5.98 26.21
C ASP A 243 17.09 6.95 27.19
N ASN A 244 15.83 6.74 27.59
CA ASN A 244 15.00 7.68 28.37
C ASN A 244 14.94 9.09 27.77
N LYS A 245 14.89 9.20 26.45
CA LYS A 245 14.77 10.47 25.71
C LYS A 245 13.34 10.73 25.29
N ASP A 246 12.97 12.01 25.21
CA ASP A 246 11.66 12.42 24.75
C ASP A 246 11.36 11.87 23.34
N ILE A 247 10.18 11.27 23.21
CA ILE A 247 9.65 10.84 21.93
C ILE A 247 8.80 11.96 21.37
N PRO A 248 9.00 12.38 20.11
CA PRO A 248 8.08 13.32 19.49
C PRO A 248 6.62 12.84 19.65
N PHE A 249 5.75 13.71 20.12
CA PHE A 249 4.38 13.37 20.57
C PHE A 249 3.53 12.60 19.54
N HIS A 250 3.84 12.70 18.27
CA HIS A 250 3.13 12.01 17.18
C HIS A 250 3.65 10.60 16.90
N TYR A 251 4.73 10.17 17.57
CA TYR A 251 5.27 8.82 17.44
C TYR A 251 5.00 8.00 18.69
N ASN A 252 4.05 7.11 18.59
CA ASN A 252 3.71 6.20 19.66
C ASN A 252 3.79 4.75 19.14
N LEU A 253 4.51 3.89 19.86
CA LEU A 253 4.56 2.44 19.54
C LEU A 253 3.20 1.77 19.64
N GLY A 254 2.29 2.34 20.42
CA GLY A 254 0.89 1.94 20.49
C GLY A 254 0.02 2.47 19.37
N ALA A 255 0.50 3.43 18.56
CA ALA A 255 -0.28 3.94 17.44
C ALA A 255 -0.49 2.86 16.40
N THR A 256 -1.74 2.73 15.95
CA THR A 256 -2.09 1.84 14.85
C THR A 256 -1.60 2.44 13.55
N GLY A 257 -0.97 1.65 12.72
CA GLY A 257 -0.57 2.08 11.40
C GLY A 257 0.17 1.01 10.65
N SER A 258 -0.24 0.82 9.41
CA SER A 258 0.51 0.06 8.43
C SER A 258 0.96 1.00 7.34
N ILE A 259 2.20 0.85 6.91
CA ILE A 259 2.69 1.50 5.69
C ILE A 259 2.38 0.67 4.46
N ALA A 260 1.98 -0.60 4.65
CA ALA A 260 1.74 -1.53 3.57
C ALA A 260 0.43 -1.20 2.85
N CYS A 261 0.51 -0.48 1.74
CA CYS A 261 -0.58 -0.36 0.77
C CYS A 261 -0.68 -1.58 -0.17
N VAL A 262 0.25 -2.52 -0.07
CA VAL A 262 0.26 -3.79 -0.81
C VAL A 262 -0.43 -4.87 0.01
N SER A 263 -1.43 -5.51 -0.58
CA SER A 263 -2.04 -6.76 -0.10
C SER A 263 -1.79 -7.80 -1.18
N GLY A 264 -0.66 -8.49 -1.12
CA GLY A 264 -0.22 -9.40 -2.18
C GLY A 264 1.29 -9.58 -2.23
N PHE A 265 1.86 -9.40 -3.39
CA PHE A 265 3.23 -9.78 -3.65
C PHE A 265 4.22 -8.61 -3.59
N LEU A 266 5.35 -8.83 -2.93
CA LEU A 266 6.56 -8.02 -3.07
C LEU A 266 7.57 -8.82 -3.87
N VAL A 267 8.04 -8.26 -4.97
CA VAL A 267 9.02 -8.90 -5.86
C VAL A 267 10.27 -8.03 -5.89
N ASN A 268 11.43 -8.62 -5.68
CA ASN A 268 12.70 -7.97 -6.00
C ASN A 268 13.35 -8.74 -7.14
N LEU A 269 13.51 -8.07 -8.29
CA LEU A 269 14.06 -8.70 -9.50
C LEU A 269 15.59 -8.77 -9.49
N VAL A 270 16.26 -7.98 -8.65
CA VAL A 270 17.73 -8.02 -8.54
C VAL A 270 18.18 -9.30 -7.84
N ASP A 271 17.50 -9.66 -6.74
CA ASP A 271 17.79 -10.89 -6.00
C ASP A 271 16.83 -12.05 -6.33
N GLN A 272 15.92 -11.82 -7.29
CA GLN A 272 14.96 -12.81 -7.80
C GLN A 272 14.08 -13.41 -6.69
N SER A 273 13.68 -12.58 -5.74
CA SER A 273 12.85 -12.99 -4.61
C SER A 273 11.39 -12.56 -4.76
N LEU A 274 10.51 -13.37 -4.19
CA LEU A 274 9.07 -13.15 -4.14
C LEU A 274 8.59 -13.34 -2.70
N LYS A 275 7.80 -12.40 -2.19
CA LYS A 275 7.15 -12.47 -0.88
C LYS A 275 5.66 -12.27 -1.03
N LEU A 276 4.87 -13.07 -0.35
CA LEU A 276 3.44 -12.85 -0.18
C LEU A 276 3.20 -12.20 1.17
N ILE A 277 2.56 -11.03 1.19
CA ILE A 277 2.36 -10.22 2.38
C ILE A 277 0.91 -9.81 2.60
N ALA A 278 0.57 -9.59 3.86
CA ALA A 278 -0.69 -8.97 4.28
C ALA A 278 -0.43 -7.79 5.22
N PRO A 279 -1.04 -6.62 4.99
CA PRO A 279 -0.90 -5.47 5.88
C PRO A 279 -1.34 -5.79 7.30
N CYS A 280 -0.60 -5.32 8.29
CA CYS A 280 -0.97 -5.35 9.70
C CYS A 280 -0.41 -4.12 10.42
N ASP A 281 -0.77 -3.94 11.68
CA ASP A 281 -0.11 -2.93 12.49
C ASP A 281 1.33 -3.33 12.75
N ALA A 282 2.23 -2.35 12.73
CA ALA A 282 3.61 -2.58 13.07
C ALA A 282 3.74 -3.01 14.54
N SER A 283 4.51 -4.05 14.77
CA SER A 283 4.74 -4.66 16.08
C SER A 283 6.16 -5.19 16.17
N ASP A 284 6.56 -5.77 17.30
CA ASP A 284 7.86 -6.41 17.43
C ASP A 284 7.99 -7.63 16.52
N ARG A 285 6.90 -8.36 16.32
CA ARG A 285 6.86 -9.48 15.38
C ARG A 285 6.85 -9.02 13.92
N TRP A 286 6.21 -7.89 13.61
CA TRP A 286 6.03 -7.36 12.27
C TRP A 286 6.46 -5.88 12.18
N PRO A 287 7.76 -5.59 12.34
CA PRO A 287 8.24 -4.20 12.51
C PRO A 287 7.99 -3.31 11.29
N LEU A 288 7.78 -3.90 10.12
CA LEU A 288 7.52 -3.19 8.87
C LEU A 288 6.01 -2.97 8.58
N GLY A 289 5.12 -3.37 9.49
CA GLY A 289 3.68 -3.18 9.33
C GLY A 289 3.02 -4.09 8.29
N TYR A 290 3.60 -5.26 8.03
CA TYR A 290 2.98 -6.33 7.26
C TYR A 290 3.40 -7.71 7.78
N ARG A 291 2.52 -8.68 7.65
CA ARG A 291 2.80 -10.09 7.90
C ARG A 291 3.40 -10.71 6.65
N LEU A 292 4.50 -11.41 6.80
CA LEU A 292 5.04 -12.30 5.79
C LEU A 292 4.26 -13.62 5.84
N LEU A 293 3.52 -13.94 4.79
CA LEU A 293 2.76 -15.18 4.68
C LEU A 293 3.61 -16.29 4.06
N GLY A 294 4.40 -15.95 3.05
CA GLY A 294 5.32 -16.87 2.39
C GLY A 294 6.38 -16.13 1.60
N GLU A 295 7.49 -16.82 1.34
CA GLU A 295 8.57 -16.31 0.51
C GLU A 295 9.18 -17.43 -0.34
N GLY A 296 9.82 -17.05 -1.44
CA GLY A 296 10.52 -17.95 -2.35
C GLY A 296 11.42 -17.19 -3.32
N ARG A 297 12.17 -17.95 -4.11
CA ARG A 297 13.06 -17.43 -5.15
C ARG A 297 12.79 -18.15 -6.46
N PHE A 298 13.12 -17.50 -7.56
CA PHE A 298 13.06 -18.05 -8.90
C PHE A 298 14.36 -17.73 -9.64
N GLU A 299 14.87 -18.67 -10.40
CA GLU A 299 16.13 -18.52 -11.16
C GLU A 299 15.85 -18.35 -12.67
N SER A 300 14.67 -18.76 -13.10
CA SER A 300 14.25 -18.72 -14.49
C SER A 300 12.86 -18.14 -14.70
N VAL A 301 12.58 -17.71 -15.92
CA VAL A 301 11.26 -17.24 -16.36
C VAL A 301 10.17 -18.29 -16.14
N MET A 302 10.50 -19.57 -16.29
CA MET A 302 9.55 -20.68 -16.19
C MET A 302 9.10 -20.95 -14.74
N GLU A 303 9.86 -20.51 -13.76
CA GLU A 303 9.55 -20.72 -12.33
C GLU A 303 8.62 -19.64 -11.74
N ILE A 304 8.50 -18.49 -12.40
CA ILE A 304 7.74 -17.33 -11.86
C ILE A 304 6.27 -17.69 -11.60
N GLU A 305 5.57 -18.19 -12.61
CA GLU A 305 4.15 -18.54 -12.47
C GLU A 305 3.91 -19.69 -11.51
N PRO A 306 4.64 -20.83 -11.61
CA PRO A 306 4.50 -21.91 -10.63
C PRO A 306 4.75 -21.47 -9.20
N LEU A 307 5.74 -20.60 -8.96
CA LEU A 307 6.02 -20.07 -7.64
C LEU A 307 4.86 -19.22 -7.10
N ILE A 308 4.31 -18.30 -7.90
CA ILE A 308 3.17 -17.48 -7.53
C ILE A 308 1.96 -18.38 -7.20
N LEU A 309 1.61 -19.33 -8.06
CA LEU A 309 0.49 -20.22 -7.86
C LEU A 309 0.67 -21.11 -6.62
N SER A 310 1.86 -21.67 -6.43
CA SER A 310 2.16 -22.48 -5.24
C SER A 310 2.04 -21.69 -3.93
N MET A 311 2.40 -20.40 -3.94
CA MET A 311 2.19 -19.52 -2.79
C MET A 311 0.71 -19.28 -2.49
N LEU A 312 -0.12 -19.15 -3.52
CA LEU A 312 -1.56 -19.02 -3.33
C LEU A 312 -2.14 -20.29 -2.70
N ASP A 313 -1.80 -21.46 -3.23
CA ASP A 313 -2.29 -22.74 -2.73
C ASP A 313 -1.81 -23.03 -1.30
N LYS A 314 -0.57 -22.65 -0.98
CA LYS A 314 0.01 -22.97 0.33
C LYS A 314 -0.37 -21.98 1.44
N TYR A 315 -0.50 -20.69 1.12
CA TYR A 315 -0.60 -19.63 2.14
C TYR A 315 -1.92 -18.86 2.11
N ILE A 316 -2.76 -19.07 1.09
CA ILE A 316 -4.06 -18.43 0.97
C ILE A 316 -5.16 -19.49 1.02
N ASN A 317 -5.60 -19.79 2.23
CA ASN A 317 -6.68 -20.73 2.43
C ASN A 317 -8.04 -20.13 2.03
N SER A 318 -8.91 -20.95 1.44
CA SER A 318 -10.29 -20.57 1.15
C SER A 318 -11.14 -20.42 2.42
N THR A 319 -10.84 -21.24 3.43
CA THR A 319 -11.52 -21.28 4.73
C THR A 319 -10.52 -21.18 5.86
N LEU A 320 -10.98 -20.79 7.03
CA LEU A 320 -10.22 -20.89 8.27
C LEU A 320 -10.07 -22.38 8.65
N ILE A 321 -8.93 -22.71 9.23
CA ILE A 321 -8.66 -24.04 9.81
C ILE A 321 -8.56 -23.92 11.33
N ALA A 322 -8.68 -25.03 12.04
CA ALA A 322 -8.71 -25.05 13.51
C ALA A 322 -7.50 -24.38 14.16
N ASP A 323 -6.32 -24.49 13.56
CA ASP A 323 -5.07 -23.92 14.07
C ASP A 323 -4.86 -22.43 13.72
N ASP A 324 -5.76 -21.84 12.92
CA ASP A 324 -5.67 -20.40 12.61
C ASP A 324 -5.91 -19.58 13.89
N ILE A 325 -5.07 -18.58 14.08
CA ILE A 325 -5.14 -17.71 15.25
C ILE A 325 -6.04 -16.51 14.96
N LEU A 326 -7.07 -16.35 15.77
CA LEU A 326 -7.94 -15.18 15.78
C LEU A 326 -7.38 -14.12 16.72
N VAL A 327 -7.21 -12.91 16.21
CA VAL A 327 -6.82 -11.74 17.00
C VAL A 327 -7.79 -10.61 16.64
N PRO A 328 -8.82 -10.39 17.43
CA PRO A 328 -9.70 -9.25 17.23
C PRO A 328 -8.88 -7.95 17.25
N HIS A 329 -9.26 -7.01 16.40
CA HIS A 329 -8.63 -5.70 16.45
C HIS A 329 -8.98 -5.03 17.77
N ARG A 330 -7.99 -4.39 18.43
CA ARG A 330 -8.27 -3.56 19.61
C ARG A 330 -9.33 -2.50 19.29
N GLU A 331 -10.07 -2.05 20.28
CA GLU A 331 -11.21 -1.15 20.16
C GLU A 331 -12.44 -1.79 19.47
N ILE A 332 -12.48 -3.11 19.28
CA ILE A 332 -13.72 -3.83 18.99
C ILE A 332 -14.43 -4.07 20.32
N GLU A 333 -15.70 -3.69 20.33
CA GLU A 333 -16.60 -3.94 21.45
C GLU A 333 -17.48 -5.16 21.16
N PHE A 334 -17.62 -6.02 22.16
CA PHE A 334 -18.46 -7.21 22.12
C PHE A 334 -19.58 -7.03 23.13
N THR A 335 -20.83 -7.07 22.67
CA THR A 335 -22.03 -7.00 23.53
C THR A 335 -23.02 -8.09 23.13
N CYS A 336 -23.77 -8.60 24.11
CA CYS A 336 -24.84 -9.57 23.87
C CYS A 336 -26.18 -8.85 24.00
N PRO A 337 -26.83 -8.46 22.89
CA PRO A 337 -28.10 -7.75 22.93
C PRO A 337 -29.28 -8.65 23.40
N ASP A 338 -29.12 -9.95 23.25
CA ASP A 338 -30.04 -10.98 23.73
C ASP A 338 -29.28 -12.29 23.99
N ASP A 339 -30.00 -13.31 24.52
CA ASP A 339 -29.43 -14.61 24.93
C ASP A 339 -28.91 -15.47 23.77
N SER A 340 -29.10 -15.06 22.54
CA SER A 340 -28.73 -15.82 21.34
C SER A 340 -27.89 -15.03 20.33
N SER A 341 -27.53 -13.80 20.68
CA SER A 341 -26.86 -12.90 19.73
C SER A 341 -25.60 -12.26 20.32
N LEU A 342 -24.57 -12.10 19.49
CA LEU A 342 -23.37 -11.35 19.77
C LEU A 342 -23.23 -10.20 18.78
N ALA A 343 -23.20 -8.96 19.28
CA ALA A 343 -22.94 -7.78 18.52
C ALA A 343 -21.45 -7.40 18.63
N ILE A 344 -20.82 -7.22 17.48
CA ILE A 344 -19.41 -6.85 17.30
C ILE A 344 -19.42 -5.43 16.74
N THR A 345 -18.99 -4.45 17.53
CA THR A 345 -19.10 -3.03 17.17
C THR A 345 -17.74 -2.34 17.11
N LYS A 346 -17.55 -1.54 16.08
CA LYS A 346 -16.42 -0.61 15.95
C LYS A 346 -16.76 0.51 14.94
N PHE A 347 -16.30 1.73 15.20
CA PHE A 347 -16.53 2.90 14.34
C PHE A 347 -18.01 3.16 13.99
N GLY A 348 -18.94 2.79 14.85
CA GLY A 348 -20.37 2.90 14.59
C GLY A 348 -20.95 1.83 13.65
N TYR A 349 -20.14 0.84 13.24
CA TYR A 349 -20.61 -0.35 12.54
C TYR A 349 -20.83 -1.47 13.53
N THR A 350 -21.95 -2.15 13.39
CA THR A 350 -22.29 -3.33 14.19
C THR A 350 -22.55 -4.51 13.28
N LEU A 351 -21.83 -5.62 13.51
CA LEU A 351 -22.13 -6.93 12.97
C LEU A 351 -22.79 -7.74 14.07
N THR A 352 -23.98 -8.28 13.82
CA THR A 352 -24.66 -9.13 14.76
C THR A 352 -24.61 -10.58 14.29
N LEU A 353 -23.96 -11.44 15.06
CA LEU A 353 -24.05 -12.90 14.94
C LEU A 353 -25.28 -13.36 15.70
N ARG A 354 -26.09 -14.20 15.10
CA ARG A 354 -27.35 -14.69 15.68
C ARG A 354 -27.35 -16.21 15.78
N ASN A 355 -28.28 -16.71 16.58
CA ASN A 355 -28.45 -18.17 16.84
C ASN A 355 -27.22 -18.82 17.49
N LEU A 356 -26.55 -18.08 18.36
CA LEU A 356 -25.46 -18.58 19.18
C LEU A 356 -26.08 -19.26 20.43
N SER A 357 -25.54 -20.40 20.80
CA SER A 357 -25.96 -21.11 22.02
C SER A 357 -25.47 -20.45 23.30
N LYS A 358 -24.29 -19.77 23.22
CA LYS A 358 -23.59 -19.20 24.36
C LYS A 358 -22.87 -17.89 23.94
N PRO A 359 -23.60 -16.81 23.62
CA PRO A 359 -23.00 -15.58 23.12
C PRO A 359 -22.06 -14.91 24.11
N GLU A 360 -22.34 -15.00 25.42
CA GLU A 360 -21.50 -14.41 26.46
C GLU A 360 -20.16 -15.13 26.61
N GLU A 361 -20.17 -16.47 26.63
CA GLU A 361 -18.94 -17.28 26.65
C GLU A 361 -18.09 -16.99 25.40
N PHE A 362 -18.73 -16.87 24.24
CA PHE A 362 -18.06 -16.53 22.99
C PHE A 362 -17.47 -15.10 23.02
N ALA A 363 -18.19 -14.13 23.55
CA ALA A 363 -17.68 -12.78 23.73
C ALA A 363 -16.43 -12.73 24.63
N GLU A 364 -16.46 -13.45 25.76
CA GLU A 364 -15.33 -13.53 26.69
C GLU A 364 -14.13 -14.25 26.04
N LEU A 365 -14.36 -15.29 25.27
CA LEU A 365 -13.31 -15.98 24.52
C LEU A 365 -12.60 -15.03 23.56
N LEU A 366 -13.36 -14.25 22.76
CA LEU A 366 -12.81 -13.26 21.84
C LEU A 366 -12.08 -12.10 22.53
N LYS A 367 -12.53 -11.67 23.72
CA LYS A 367 -11.83 -10.65 24.51
C LYS A 367 -10.46 -11.11 25.02
N ASN A 368 -10.34 -12.41 25.31
CA ASN A 368 -9.10 -13.00 25.81
C ASN A 368 -8.14 -13.48 24.71
N ALA A 369 -8.39 -13.09 23.45
CA ALA A 369 -7.51 -13.42 22.31
C ALA A 369 -6.03 -13.00 22.55
N PRO A 370 -5.06 -13.70 21.94
CA PRO A 370 -5.19 -14.60 20.79
C PRO A 370 -5.74 -15.99 21.15
N ILE A 371 -6.66 -16.49 20.32
CA ILE A 371 -7.28 -17.81 20.44
C ILE A 371 -7.24 -18.53 19.09
N THR A 372 -7.38 -19.85 19.07
CA THR A 372 -7.49 -20.58 17.80
C THR A 372 -8.94 -20.62 17.29
N VAL A 373 -9.12 -20.88 16.00
CA VAL A 373 -10.45 -21.12 15.42
C VAL A 373 -11.06 -22.40 16.07
N GLY A 374 -10.23 -23.39 16.38
CA GLY A 374 -10.63 -24.60 17.07
C GLY A 374 -11.26 -24.31 18.44
N ASP A 375 -10.66 -23.39 19.22
CA ASP A 375 -11.21 -22.97 20.52
C ASP A 375 -12.59 -22.31 20.40
N VAL A 376 -12.84 -21.64 19.28
CA VAL A 376 -14.12 -20.97 19.00
C VAL A 376 -15.20 -21.95 18.55
N CYS A 377 -14.80 -23.04 17.91
CA CYS A 377 -15.73 -24.05 17.36
C CYS A 377 -15.99 -25.21 18.30
N SER A 378 -15.27 -25.31 19.41
CA SER A 378 -15.46 -26.32 20.46
C SER A 378 -16.52 -25.90 21.48
#